data_97d462445412cc0a2b340281b189a4d7
#
_entry.id   97d462445412cc0a2b340281b189a4d7
#
_cell.length_a   1.000
_cell.length_b   1.000
_cell.length_c   1.000
_cell.angle_alpha   90.00
_cell.angle_beta   90.00
_cell.angle_gamma   90.00
#
_symmetry.space_group_name_H-M   'P 1'
#
loop_
_entity.id
_entity.type
_entity.pdbx_description
1 polymer ?
#
loop_
_entity_poly.entity_id
_entity_poly.type
_entity_poly.pdbx_seq_one_letter_code
_entity_poly.pdbx_strand_id
1 'polypeptide(L)'
;MNSIIEKAKSTHDLSEFEILSLLQNDSINELLFKAADDIREKYLGNMVHLRGLIEFTNICKRNCMYCGLRRDNVNLKRYRLTEEEIIDFAKKAVQYGYKTLVLQGGEDDYFTTEKMVSIIKKIKSLGVALTLSLGEKTFDQYKAFKNAGADRYLIRIETTDKKLYETMDPGMSFNERIQCLKDLDKLDYEVGSGILIGLPGQTLESIAKDILFFKEINADMIGIGPFIPNEDTPLKNAEGGTLTLALKVMAITRLLLPDINIPATTAMESLAPNGRIQALQAGANVVMPNVTEGEYRKLYALYPGKICTGDTPAHCRGCITGKITSIGRTI
;
A
#
# COMPACT_ATOMS: atom_id res chain seq x y z
N MET A 1 -5.53 29.20 -4.54
CA MET A 1 -5.70 27.72 -4.58
C MET A 1 -5.78 27.19 -6.00
N ASN A 2 -6.69 27.67 -6.86
CA ASN A 2 -6.75 27.20 -8.26
C ASN A 2 -5.41 27.34 -9.00
N SER A 3 -4.68 28.43 -8.81
CA SER A 3 -3.35 28.64 -9.42
C SER A 3 -2.31 27.58 -8.99
N ILE A 4 -2.37 27.09 -7.74
CA ILE A 4 -1.47 26.03 -7.25
C ILE A 4 -1.83 24.70 -7.92
N ILE A 5 -3.11 24.38 -8.05
CA ILE A 5 -3.57 23.15 -8.75
C ILE A 5 -3.16 23.20 -10.23
N GLU A 6 -3.37 24.31 -10.93
CA GLU A 6 -2.95 24.44 -12.34
C GLU A 6 -1.43 24.39 -12.51
N LYS A 7 -0.66 24.95 -11.56
CA LYS A 7 0.80 24.78 -11.52
C LYS A 7 1.16 23.31 -11.38
N ALA A 8 0.56 22.57 -10.42
CA ALA A 8 0.83 21.16 -10.22
C ALA A 8 0.50 20.31 -11.46
N LYS A 9 -0.61 20.59 -12.16
CA LYS A 9 -1.01 19.91 -13.41
C LYS A 9 -0.01 20.14 -14.55
N SER A 10 0.62 21.31 -14.60
CA SER A 10 1.50 21.69 -15.72
C SER A 10 2.97 21.38 -15.47
N THR A 11 3.44 21.48 -14.22
CA THR A 11 4.86 21.34 -13.87
C THR A 11 5.18 20.06 -13.11
N HIS A 12 4.17 19.39 -12.51
CA HIS A 12 4.34 18.28 -11.57
C HIS A 12 5.29 18.62 -10.43
N ASP A 13 5.27 19.91 -10.01
CA ASP A 13 6.15 20.42 -8.98
C ASP A 13 5.46 21.47 -8.09
N LEU A 14 5.54 21.24 -6.77
CA LEU A 14 5.04 22.14 -5.74
C LEU A 14 6.07 22.24 -4.62
N SER A 15 6.15 23.43 -4.01
CA SER A 15 6.88 23.61 -2.77
C SER A 15 6.13 22.99 -1.57
N GLU A 16 6.83 22.74 -0.48
CA GLU A 16 6.23 22.28 0.79
C GLU A 16 5.09 23.20 1.24
N PHE A 17 5.26 24.52 1.11
CA PHE A 17 4.25 25.52 1.46
C PHE A 17 2.98 25.41 0.58
N GLU A 18 3.15 25.18 -0.72
CA GLU A 18 2.01 25.01 -1.64
C GLU A 18 1.25 23.71 -1.34
N ILE A 19 1.97 22.61 -1.05
CA ILE A 19 1.35 21.34 -0.63
C ILE A 19 0.59 21.54 0.68
N LEU A 20 1.19 22.16 1.68
CA LEU A 20 0.56 22.45 2.96
C LEU A 20 -0.72 23.30 2.77
N SER A 21 -0.67 24.31 1.90
CA SER A 21 -1.82 25.15 1.57
C SER A 21 -2.99 24.34 0.98
N LEU A 22 -2.71 23.35 0.13
CA LEU A 22 -3.72 22.44 -0.40
C LEU A 22 -4.26 21.50 0.69
N LEU A 23 -3.40 20.99 1.56
CA LEU A 23 -3.81 20.09 2.66
C LEU A 23 -4.72 20.80 3.67
N GLN A 24 -4.49 22.06 3.96
CA GLN A 24 -5.24 22.86 4.94
C GLN A 24 -6.64 23.29 4.45
N ASN A 25 -6.87 23.33 3.14
CA ASN A 25 -8.09 23.91 2.58
C ASN A 25 -9.05 22.82 2.07
N ASP A 26 -10.19 22.64 2.76
CA ASP A 26 -11.20 21.66 2.37
C ASP A 26 -12.17 22.15 1.28
N SER A 27 -12.26 23.47 1.07
CA SER A 27 -13.20 24.02 0.06
C SER A 27 -12.79 23.70 -1.38
N ILE A 28 -11.58 23.19 -1.60
CA ILE A 28 -11.05 22.85 -2.93
C ILE A 28 -11.08 21.34 -3.22
N ASN A 29 -11.58 20.52 -2.32
CA ASN A 29 -11.47 19.06 -2.42
C ASN A 29 -11.99 18.52 -3.76
N GLU A 30 -13.18 18.93 -4.21
CA GLU A 30 -13.74 18.47 -5.49
C GLU A 30 -12.85 18.84 -6.67
N LEU A 31 -12.33 20.07 -6.69
CA LEU A 31 -11.44 20.55 -7.74
C LEU A 31 -10.12 19.79 -7.72
N LEU A 32 -9.55 19.56 -6.53
CA LEU A 32 -8.31 18.83 -6.36
C LEU A 32 -8.43 17.37 -6.81
N PHE A 33 -9.49 16.68 -6.40
CA PHE A 33 -9.74 15.29 -6.77
C PHE A 33 -9.98 15.14 -8.28
N LYS A 34 -10.78 16.03 -8.87
CA LYS A 34 -10.98 16.04 -10.32
C LYS A 34 -9.67 16.30 -11.06
N ALA A 35 -8.86 17.26 -10.64
CA ALA A 35 -7.56 17.54 -11.27
C ALA A 35 -6.62 16.33 -11.22
N ALA A 36 -6.59 15.61 -10.09
CA ALA A 36 -5.80 14.39 -9.94
C ALA A 36 -6.32 13.26 -10.84
N ASP A 37 -7.64 13.12 -10.98
CA ASP A 37 -8.24 12.13 -11.87
C ASP A 37 -7.98 12.44 -13.34
N ASP A 38 -8.06 13.70 -13.75
CA ASP A 38 -7.70 14.15 -15.11
C ASP A 38 -6.24 13.84 -15.45
N ILE A 39 -5.30 14.05 -14.48
CA ILE A 39 -3.88 13.71 -14.65
C ILE A 39 -3.70 12.19 -14.71
N ARG A 40 -4.35 11.43 -13.84
CA ARG A 40 -4.32 9.96 -13.90
C ARG A 40 -4.80 9.47 -15.27
N GLU A 41 -5.91 10.00 -15.79
CA GLU A 41 -6.46 9.61 -17.09
C GLU A 41 -5.50 9.94 -18.22
N LYS A 42 -4.92 11.14 -18.20
CA LYS A 42 -3.95 11.60 -19.22
C LYS A 42 -2.71 10.71 -19.31
N TYR A 43 -2.16 10.27 -18.16
CA TYR A 43 -0.88 9.54 -18.11
C TYR A 43 -1.06 8.01 -18.11
N LEU A 44 -2.12 7.49 -17.51
CA LEU A 44 -2.32 6.06 -17.29
C LEU A 44 -3.55 5.48 -18.00
N GLY A 45 -4.33 6.34 -18.65
CA GLY A 45 -5.56 5.91 -19.33
C GLY A 45 -6.66 5.49 -18.34
N ASN A 46 -7.65 4.73 -18.83
CA ASN A 46 -8.85 4.40 -18.08
C ASN A 46 -8.81 3.04 -17.36
N MET A 47 -7.69 2.33 -17.48
CA MET A 47 -7.54 1.00 -16.87
C MET A 47 -7.24 1.09 -15.38
N VAL A 48 -7.90 0.23 -14.59
CA VAL A 48 -7.59 -0.04 -13.19
C VAL A 48 -6.88 -1.39 -13.10
N HIS A 49 -5.66 -1.41 -12.58
CA HIS A 49 -4.90 -2.63 -12.42
C HIS A 49 -5.36 -3.44 -11.21
N LEU A 50 -5.81 -4.68 -11.43
CA LEU A 50 -6.09 -5.62 -10.36
C LEU A 50 -4.83 -6.44 -10.04
N ARG A 51 -4.37 -6.37 -8.77
CA ARG A 51 -3.25 -7.18 -8.27
C ARG A 51 -3.76 -8.17 -7.22
N GLY A 52 -3.58 -9.46 -7.46
CA GLY A 52 -4.02 -10.52 -6.52
C GLY A 52 -3.13 -10.54 -5.28
N LEU A 53 -3.71 -10.26 -4.11
CA LEU A 53 -2.99 -10.19 -2.84
C LEU A 53 -3.05 -11.54 -2.12
N ILE A 54 -1.90 -12.13 -1.81
CA ILE A 54 -1.75 -13.34 -0.99
C ILE A 54 -1.12 -12.92 0.34
N GLU A 55 -1.90 -13.01 1.41
CA GLU A 55 -1.47 -12.78 2.79
C GLU A 55 -1.00 -14.11 3.38
N PHE A 56 0.31 -14.43 3.31
CA PHE A 56 0.80 -15.79 3.54
C PHE A 56 1.26 -16.08 4.98
N THR A 57 1.49 -15.06 5.80
CA THR A 57 1.77 -15.20 7.24
C THR A 57 1.35 -13.94 7.99
N ASN A 58 0.72 -14.12 9.15
CA ASN A 58 0.43 -13.01 10.07
C ASN A 58 1.40 -12.97 11.26
N ILE A 59 2.47 -13.78 11.23
CA ILE A 59 3.53 -13.74 12.22
C ILE A 59 4.49 -12.61 11.86
N CYS A 60 4.80 -11.76 12.84
CA CYS A 60 5.71 -10.64 12.66
C CYS A 60 6.61 -10.49 13.88
N LYS A 61 7.91 -10.32 13.67
CA LYS A 61 8.88 -10.06 14.74
C LYS A 61 8.89 -8.59 15.19
N ARG A 62 8.27 -7.69 14.40
CA ARG A 62 8.20 -6.26 14.69
C ARG A 62 7.06 -5.95 15.66
N ASN A 63 7.15 -4.77 16.28
CA ASN A 63 6.20 -4.40 17.32
C ASN A 63 5.56 -3.02 17.06
N CYS A 64 5.30 -2.70 15.79
CA CYS A 64 4.73 -1.42 15.34
C CYS A 64 3.47 -1.09 16.14
N MET A 65 3.37 0.15 16.62
CA MET A 65 2.34 0.60 17.55
C MET A 65 0.92 0.56 16.97
N TYR A 66 0.81 0.65 15.64
CA TYR A 66 -0.45 0.75 14.88
C TYR A 66 -0.93 -0.59 14.29
N CYS A 67 -0.10 -1.63 14.29
CA CYS A 67 -0.34 -2.84 13.50
C CYS A 67 -0.91 -3.97 14.34
N GLY A 68 -2.07 -4.51 13.95
CA GLY A 68 -2.67 -5.67 14.61
C GLY A 68 -1.84 -6.95 14.53
N LEU A 69 -0.89 -7.03 13.56
CA LEU A 69 0.03 -8.17 13.46
C LEU A 69 1.27 -8.06 14.35
N ARG A 70 1.40 -6.99 15.13
CA ARG A 70 2.55 -6.77 16.00
C ARG A 70 2.86 -7.98 16.86
N ARG A 71 4.15 -8.18 17.17
CA ARG A 71 4.65 -9.33 17.94
C ARG A 71 3.91 -9.51 19.27
N ASP A 72 3.68 -8.42 20.00
CA ASP A 72 3.10 -8.44 21.33
C ASP A 72 1.55 -8.54 21.32
N ASN A 73 0.90 -8.65 20.15
CA ASN A 73 -0.53 -9.00 20.09
C ASN A 73 -0.71 -10.49 20.36
N VAL A 74 -1.00 -10.82 21.61
CA VAL A 74 -1.23 -12.21 22.08
C VAL A 74 -2.63 -12.74 21.76
N ASN A 75 -3.57 -11.85 21.41
CA ASN A 75 -4.96 -12.22 21.11
C ASN A 75 -5.12 -12.75 19.67
N LEU A 76 -4.15 -12.50 18.80
CA LEU A 76 -4.23 -12.88 17.41
C LEU A 76 -3.82 -14.36 17.21
N LYS A 77 -4.75 -15.17 16.70
CA LYS A 77 -4.42 -16.53 16.23
C LYS A 77 -3.43 -16.44 15.07
N ARG A 78 -2.23 -16.96 15.25
CA ARG A 78 -1.16 -16.90 14.27
C ARG A 78 -1.26 -18.04 13.26
N TYR A 79 -0.84 -17.76 12.01
CA TYR A 79 -0.76 -18.76 10.96
C TYR A 79 0.45 -18.51 10.03
N ARG A 80 0.84 -19.55 9.34
CA ARG A 80 1.71 -19.56 8.17
C ARG A 80 1.10 -20.45 7.12
N LEU A 81 1.07 -20.00 5.88
CA LEU A 81 0.79 -20.87 4.75
C LEU A 81 2.02 -21.73 4.44
N THR A 82 1.79 -22.94 4.00
CA THR A 82 2.85 -23.77 3.41
C THR A 82 3.22 -23.24 2.03
N GLU A 83 4.35 -23.67 1.50
CA GLU A 83 4.75 -23.31 0.13
C GLU A 83 3.71 -23.79 -0.88
N GLU A 84 3.15 -24.99 -0.71
CA GLU A 84 2.11 -25.57 -1.55
C GLU A 84 0.86 -24.71 -1.55
N GLU A 85 0.37 -24.29 -0.38
CA GLU A 85 -0.80 -23.39 -0.26
C GLU A 85 -0.58 -22.06 -0.96
N ILE A 86 0.62 -21.44 -0.81
CA ILE A 86 0.96 -20.19 -1.47
C ILE A 86 0.90 -20.36 -3.00
N ILE A 87 1.47 -21.44 -3.52
CA ILE A 87 1.49 -21.71 -4.96
C ILE A 87 0.07 -22.03 -5.48
N ASP A 88 -0.74 -22.73 -4.73
CA ASP A 88 -2.12 -23.03 -5.11
C ASP A 88 -2.98 -21.76 -5.16
N PHE A 89 -2.82 -20.85 -4.20
CA PHE A 89 -3.49 -19.53 -4.26
C PHE A 89 -2.97 -18.70 -5.45
N ALA A 90 -1.68 -18.78 -5.78
CA ALA A 90 -1.13 -18.11 -6.93
C ALA A 90 -1.72 -18.67 -8.25
N LYS A 91 -1.82 -20.00 -8.41
CA LYS A 91 -2.45 -20.64 -9.57
C LYS A 91 -3.91 -20.23 -9.73
N LYS A 92 -4.68 -20.24 -8.63
CA LYS A 92 -6.09 -19.81 -8.63
C LYS A 92 -6.22 -18.34 -9.03
N ALA A 93 -5.33 -17.47 -8.53
CA ALA A 93 -5.32 -16.07 -8.92
C ALA A 93 -5.07 -15.91 -10.43
N VAL A 94 -4.14 -16.67 -11.01
CA VAL A 94 -3.92 -16.67 -12.47
C VAL A 94 -5.17 -17.14 -13.22
N GLN A 95 -5.86 -18.19 -12.75
CA GLN A 95 -7.12 -18.64 -13.33
C GLN A 95 -8.22 -17.56 -13.28
N TYR A 96 -8.23 -16.73 -12.24
CA TYR A 96 -9.10 -15.56 -12.16
C TYR A 96 -8.63 -14.38 -13.05
N GLY A 97 -7.53 -14.52 -13.79
CA GLY A 97 -7.03 -13.52 -14.73
C GLY A 97 -6.20 -12.41 -14.10
N TYR A 98 -5.65 -12.60 -12.89
CA TYR A 98 -4.67 -11.68 -12.33
C TYR A 98 -3.33 -11.82 -13.06
N LYS A 99 -2.79 -10.70 -13.54
CA LYS A 99 -1.48 -10.63 -14.21
C LYS A 99 -0.36 -10.19 -13.26
N THR A 100 -0.72 -9.73 -12.08
CA THR A 100 0.22 -9.33 -11.02
C THR A 100 -0.23 -9.92 -9.70
N LEU A 101 0.71 -10.52 -8.97
CA LEU A 101 0.50 -11.02 -7.62
C LEU A 101 1.32 -10.20 -6.61
N VAL A 102 0.79 -10.07 -5.41
CA VAL A 102 1.47 -9.45 -4.27
C VAL A 102 1.56 -10.49 -3.16
N LEU A 103 2.78 -10.86 -2.77
CA LEU A 103 3.02 -11.64 -1.56
C LEU A 103 3.22 -10.68 -0.40
N GLN A 104 2.32 -10.71 0.56
CA GLN A 104 2.37 -9.88 1.75
C GLN A 104 2.37 -10.73 3.02
N GLY A 105 3.23 -10.40 3.96
CA GLY A 105 3.30 -11.06 5.25
C GLY A 105 3.93 -10.18 6.32
N GLY A 106 3.83 -10.59 7.59
CA GLY A 106 4.68 -10.05 8.63
C GLY A 106 6.15 -10.41 8.39
N GLU A 107 7.06 -9.75 9.11
CA GLU A 107 8.48 -10.14 9.10
C GLU A 107 8.66 -11.43 9.91
N ASP A 108 8.60 -12.55 9.21
CA ASP A 108 8.64 -13.90 9.75
C ASP A 108 9.91 -14.62 9.28
N ASP A 109 10.83 -14.88 10.21
CA ASP A 109 12.14 -15.49 9.91
C ASP A 109 12.03 -16.98 9.52
N TYR A 110 10.85 -17.61 9.66
CA TYR A 110 10.58 -18.94 9.12
C TYR A 110 10.76 -19.01 7.60
N PHE A 111 10.39 -17.93 6.91
CA PHE A 111 10.58 -17.80 5.47
C PHE A 111 12.01 -17.33 5.18
N THR A 112 12.96 -18.29 5.26
CA THR A 112 14.37 -18.04 4.94
C THR A 112 14.54 -17.57 3.50
N THR A 113 15.74 -17.10 3.17
CA THR A 113 16.06 -16.66 1.80
C THR A 113 15.82 -17.78 0.79
N GLU A 114 16.23 -19.01 1.09
CA GLU A 114 16.08 -20.17 0.22
C GLU A 114 14.60 -20.53 -0.03
N LYS A 115 13.80 -20.53 1.05
CA LYS A 115 12.33 -20.77 0.92
C LYS A 115 11.67 -19.71 0.06
N MET A 116 11.98 -18.43 0.30
CA MET A 116 11.42 -17.35 -0.51
C MET A 116 11.85 -17.42 -1.96
N VAL A 117 13.12 -17.74 -2.24
CA VAL A 117 13.62 -17.94 -3.60
C VAL A 117 12.88 -19.09 -4.30
N SER A 118 12.61 -20.22 -3.61
CA SER A 118 11.80 -21.32 -4.15
C SER A 118 10.39 -20.85 -4.52
N ILE A 119 9.70 -20.19 -3.60
CA ILE A 119 8.33 -19.66 -3.78
C ILE A 119 8.29 -18.67 -4.97
N ILE A 120 9.23 -17.71 -5.01
CA ILE A 120 9.32 -16.70 -6.06
C ILE A 120 9.47 -17.38 -7.44
N LYS A 121 10.41 -18.29 -7.59
CA LYS A 121 10.63 -19.00 -8.86
C LYS A 121 9.39 -19.76 -9.35
N LYS A 122 8.70 -20.44 -8.42
CA LYS A 122 7.46 -21.19 -8.74
C LYS A 122 6.34 -20.24 -9.16
N ILE A 123 6.16 -19.10 -8.49
CA ILE A 123 5.16 -18.10 -8.90
C ILE A 123 5.53 -17.47 -10.24
N LYS A 124 6.80 -17.13 -10.45
CA LYS A 124 7.25 -16.55 -11.73
C LYS A 124 7.06 -17.50 -12.90
N SER A 125 7.15 -18.82 -12.70
CA SER A 125 6.85 -19.80 -13.74
C SER A 125 5.39 -19.79 -14.22
N LEU A 126 4.48 -19.14 -13.48
CA LEU A 126 3.09 -18.91 -13.89
C LEU A 126 2.91 -17.75 -14.88
N GLY A 127 3.98 -17.03 -15.24
CA GLY A 127 3.96 -15.93 -16.20
C GLY A 127 3.37 -14.62 -15.68
N VAL A 128 3.39 -14.40 -14.37
CA VAL A 128 2.85 -13.18 -13.72
C VAL A 128 3.95 -12.27 -13.21
N ALA A 129 3.65 -10.98 -13.08
CA ALA A 129 4.48 -10.05 -12.33
C ALA A 129 4.30 -10.26 -10.82
N LEU A 130 5.39 -10.14 -10.06
CA LEU A 130 5.40 -10.42 -8.62
C LEU A 130 5.91 -9.22 -7.81
N THR A 131 5.09 -8.76 -6.89
CA THR A 131 5.43 -7.77 -5.86
C THR A 131 5.65 -8.48 -4.53
N LEU A 132 6.72 -8.14 -3.82
CA LEU A 132 6.97 -8.60 -2.46
C LEU A 132 6.69 -7.48 -1.45
N SER A 133 6.07 -7.82 -0.32
CA SER A 133 5.84 -6.92 0.82
C SER A 133 6.11 -7.69 2.11
N LEU A 134 7.41 -7.82 2.46
CA LEU A 134 7.95 -8.73 3.49
C LEU A 134 8.74 -8.00 4.58
N GLY A 135 8.59 -6.67 4.65
CA GLY A 135 9.36 -5.83 5.57
C GLY A 135 10.83 -5.69 5.19
N GLU A 136 11.67 -5.37 6.18
CA GLU A 136 13.10 -5.11 5.97
C GLU A 136 13.87 -6.41 5.74
N LYS A 137 14.81 -6.35 4.79
CA LYS A 137 15.73 -7.44 4.45
C LYS A 137 17.14 -6.87 4.23
N THR A 138 18.13 -7.73 4.24
CA THR A 138 19.50 -7.34 3.87
C THR A 138 19.60 -7.15 2.36
N PHE A 139 20.62 -6.40 1.92
CA PHE A 139 20.93 -6.22 0.50
C PHE A 139 21.04 -7.55 -0.26
N ASP A 140 21.72 -8.54 0.33
CA ASP A 140 21.90 -9.85 -0.28
C ASP A 140 20.58 -10.63 -0.40
N GLN A 141 19.67 -10.48 0.58
CA GLN A 141 18.34 -11.06 0.50
C GLN A 141 17.50 -10.41 -0.62
N TYR A 142 17.48 -9.06 -0.71
CA TYR A 142 16.83 -8.36 -1.81
C TYR A 142 17.41 -8.82 -3.16
N LYS A 143 18.73 -8.91 -3.27
CA LYS A 143 19.42 -9.39 -4.48
C LYS A 143 19.03 -10.82 -4.85
N ALA A 144 18.93 -11.71 -3.87
CA ALA A 144 18.52 -13.10 -4.08
C ALA A 144 17.06 -13.17 -4.59
N PHE A 145 16.15 -12.37 -4.04
CA PHE A 145 14.75 -12.32 -4.47
C PHE A 145 14.63 -11.72 -5.88
N LYS A 146 15.38 -10.66 -6.20
CA LYS A 146 15.43 -10.09 -7.54
C LYS A 146 15.91 -11.11 -8.57
N ASN A 147 17.00 -11.80 -8.28
CA ASN A 147 17.55 -12.86 -9.12
C ASN A 147 16.61 -14.06 -9.30
N ALA A 148 15.73 -14.30 -8.33
CA ALA A 148 14.69 -15.32 -8.41
C ALA A 148 13.49 -14.88 -9.30
N GLY A 149 13.42 -13.60 -9.66
CA GLY A 149 12.44 -13.03 -10.57
C GLY A 149 11.41 -12.09 -9.94
N ALA A 150 11.58 -11.66 -8.68
CA ALA A 150 10.72 -10.64 -8.10
C ALA A 150 10.87 -9.32 -8.87
N ASP A 151 9.75 -8.73 -9.31
CA ASP A 151 9.75 -7.52 -10.13
C ASP A 151 9.72 -6.27 -9.25
N ARG A 152 8.91 -6.29 -8.18
CA ARG A 152 8.60 -5.13 -7.34
C ARG A 152 8.80 -5.46 -5.87
N TYR A 153 9.14 -4.45 -5.09
CA TYR A 153 9.18 -4.56 -3.64
C TYR A 153 8.49 -3.37 -2.99
N LEU A 154 7.55 -3.65 -2.07
CA LEU A 154 6.83 -2.64 -1.31
C LEU A 154 7.31 -2.63 0.13
N ILE A 155 7.90 -1.52 0.55
CA ILE A 155 8.24 -1.24 1.95
C ILE A 155 7.89 0.20 2.29
N ARG A 156 6.92 0.37 3.19
CA ARG A 156 6.38 1.71 3.49
C ARG A 156 7.32 2.45 4.43
N ILE A 157 7.55 3.73 4.13
CA ILE A 157 8.27 4.62 5.05
C ILE A 157 7.43 4.99 6.27
N GLU A 158 6.12 4.95 6.16
CA GLU A 158 5.07 5.33 7.12
C GLU A 158 5.05 6.83 7.48
N THR A 159 6.18 7.45 7.68
CA THR A 159 6.41 8.90 7.79
C THR A 159 7.90 9.21 7.61
N THR A 160 8.22 10.39 7.12
CA THR A 160 9.60 10.89 7.02
C THR A 160 10.04 11.66 8.27
N ASP A 161 9.12 11.90 9.22
CA ASP A 161 9.49 12.40 10.54
C ASP A 161 10.19 11.29 11.33
N LYS A 162 11.51 11.38 11.43
CA LYS A 162 12.35 10.37 12.09
C LYS A 162 11.90 10.08 13.52
N LYS A 163 11.54 11.11 14.30
CA LYS A 163 11.13 10.94 15.69
C LYS A 163 9.79 10.22 15.76
N LEU A 164 8.85 10.59 14.90
CA LEU A 164 7.55 9.92 14.80
C LEU A 164 7.73 8.48 14.36
N TYR A 165 8.54 8.22 13.33
CA TYR A 165 8.85 6.87 12.85
C TYR A 165 9.37 5.97 13.97
N GLU A 166 10.43 6.40 14.69
CA GLU A 166 11.05 5.61 15.75
C GLU A 166 10.12 5.42 16.96
N THR A 167 9.15 6.31 17.15
CA THR A 167 8.09 6.15 18.15
C THR A 167 7.03 5.13 17.73
N MET A 168 6.62 5.16 16.47
CA MET A 168 5.57 4.28 15.93
C MET A 168 6.07 2.87 15.62
N ASP A 169 7.37 2.72 15.33
CA ASP A 169 8.03 1.47 14.99
C ASP A 169 9.16 1.16 15.99
N PRO A 170 8.85 0.89 17.27
CA PRO A 170 9.86 0.71 18.32
C PRO A 170 10.82 -0.43 18.00
N GLY A 171 12.11 -0.13 18.16
CA GLY A 171 13.20 -1.08 17.85
C GLY A 171 13.56 -1.16 16.36
N MET A 172 13.01 -0.27 15.53
CA MET A 172 13.40 -0.09 14.15
C MET A 172 14.13 1.25 13.97
N SER A 173 15.02 1.32 12.99
CA SER A 173 15.79 2.52 12.67
C SER A 173 15.25 3.18 11.42
N PHE A 174 14.94 4.48 11.51
CA PHE A 174 14.57 5.28 10.34
C PHE A 174 15.64 5.23 9.24
N ASN A 175 16.92 5.31 9.63
CA ASN A 175 18.02 5.28 8.67
C ASN A 175 18.14 3.92 7.95
N GLU A 176 17.89 2.81 8.66
CA GLU A 176 17.84 1.47 8.04
C GLU A 176 16.69 1.34 7.07
N ARG A 177 15.51 1.91 7.39
CA ARG A 177 14.36 1.93 6.49
C ARG A 177 14.68 2.71 5.20
N ILE A 178 15.32 3.87 5.31
CA ILE A 178 15.80 4.64 4.16
C ILE A 178 16.84 3.82 3.36
N GLN A 179 17.75 3.13 4.05
CA GLN A 179 18.74 2.29 3.37
C GLN A 179 18.07 1.13 2.60
N CYS A 180 17.04 0.51 3.15
CA CYS A 180 16.27 -0.52 2.44
C CYS A 180 15.66 0.02 1.12
N LEU A 181 15.09 1.22 1.12
CA LEU A 181 14.55 1.84 -0.10
C LEU A 181 15.65 2.09 -1.14
N LYS A 182 16.81 2.60 -0.72
CA LYS A 182 17.98 2.80 -1.59
C LYS A 182 18.55 1.49 -2.14
N ASP A 183 18.57 0.44 -1.33
CA ASP A 183 19.05 -0.88 -1.75
C ASP A 183 18.13 -1.50 -2.80
N LEU A 184 16.83 -1.31 -2.67
CA LEU A 184 15.84 -1.77 -3.65
C LEU A 184 15.99 -1.04 -4.98
N ASP A 185 16.13 0.28 -4.98
CA ASP A 185 16.40 1.09 -6.17
C ASP A 185 17.70 0.66 -6.85
N LYS A 186 18.80 0.52 -6.10
CA LYS A 186 20.09 0.03 -6.60
C LYS A 186 20.03 -1.36 -7.24
N LEU A 187 19.07 -2.17 -6.86
CA LEU A 187 18.83 -3.52 -7.41
C LEU A 187 17.80 -3.52 -8.55
N ASP A 188 17.44 -2.35 -9.09
CA ASP A 188 16.48 -2.18 -10.19
C ASP A 188 15.08 -2.76 -9.89
N TYR A 189 14.63 -2.76 -8.65
CA TYR A 189 13.22 -3.04 -8.36
C TYR A 189 12.34 -1.88 -8.79
N GLU A 190 11.12 -2.17 -9.27
CA GLU A 190 10.07 -1.17 -9.17
C GLU A 190 9.78 -0.96 -7.67
N VAL A 191 10.15 0.22 -7.16
CA VAL A 191 10.11 0.51 -5.72
C VAL A 191 8.74 1.02 -5.31
N GLY A 192 8.13 0.33 -4.33
CA GLY A 192 6.91 0.76 -3.67
C GLY A 192 7.19 1.28 -2.25
N SER A 193 6.60 2.42 -1.91
CA SER A 193 6.59 2.95 -0.55
C SER A 193 5.19 3.43 -0.14
N GLY A 194 5.09 4.23 0.91
CA GLY A 194 3.81 4.77 1.34
C GLY A 194 3.81 5.25 2.78
N ILE A 195 2.71 5.87 3.18
CA ILE A 195 2.53 6.44 4.52
C ILE A 195 1.16 6.08 5.11
N LEU A 196 1.09 6.08 6.44
CA LEU A 196 -0.16 6.14 7.17
C LEU A 196 -0.56 7.60 7.40
N ILE A 197 -1.85 7.88 7.25
CA ILE A 197 -2.43 9.20 7.46
C ILE A 197 -3.18 9.23 8.79
N GLY A 198 -2.84 10.20 9.65
CA GLY A 198 -3.48 10.39 10.94
C GLY A 198 -2.83 9.61 12.08
N LEU A 199 -1.53 9.32 11.98
CA LEU A 199 -0.78 8.81 13.13
C LEU A 199 -0.73 9.84 14.26
N PRO A 200 -0.84 9.43 15.53
CA PRO A 200 -0.72 10.35 16.66
C PRO A 200 0.62 11.12 16.61
N GLY A 201 0.54 12.44 16.61
CA GLY A 201 1.69 13.33 16.47
C GLY A 201 2.09 13.69 15.05
N GLN A 202 1.45 13.13 14.03
CA GLN A 202 1.66 13.52 12.63
C GLN A 202 1.05 14.90 12.37
N THR A 203 1.77 15.79 11.69
CA THR A 203 1.30 17.12 11.31
C THR A 203 1.10 17.23 9.80
N LEU A 204 0.38 18.25 9.34
CA LEU A 204 0.22 18.48 7.89
C LEU A 204 1.55 18.85 7.23
N GLU A 205 2.46 19.50 7.95
CA GLU A 205 3.82 19.80 7.51
C GLU A 205 4.63 18.51 7.32
N SER A 206 4.53 17.55 8.24
CA SER A 206 5.20 16.25 8.07
C SER A 206 4.64 15.49 6.87
N ILE A 207 3.32 15.52 6.64
CA ILE A 207 2.69 14.91 5.47
C ILE A 207 3.16 15.59 4.16
N ALA A 208 3.32 16.93 4.16
CA ALA A 208 3.84 17.63 2.98
C ALA A 208 5.27 17.16 2.62
N LYS A 209 6.12 16.95 3.62
CA LYS A 209 7.46 16.37 3.44
C LYS A 209 7.41 14.92 2.97
N ASP A 210 6.50 14.13 3.52
CA ASP A 210 6.27 12.75 3.09
C ASP A 210 5.93 12.67 1.58
N ILE A 211 5.09 13.59 1.09
CA ILE A 211 4.74 13.66 -0.34
C ILE A 211 5.96 14.02 -1.20
N LEU A 212 6.78 14.98 -0.77
CA LEU A 212 8.01 15.36 -1.49
C LEU A 212 9.03 14.21 -1.50
N PHE A 213 9.13 13.47 -0.41
CA PHE A 213 10.00 12.31 -0.31
C PHE A 213 9.66 11.22 -1.35
N PHE A 214 8.41 11.02 -1.71
CA PHE A 214 8.05 10.06 -2.76
C PHE A 214 8.69 10.41 -4.11
N LYS A 215 8.80 11.70 -4.39
CA LYS A 215 9.50 12.19 -5.60
C LYS A 215 11.02 11.99 -5.48
N GLU A 216 11.59 12.24 -4.30
CA GLU A 216 13.02 12.07 -4.02
C GLU A 216 13.49 10.62 -4.23
N ILE A 217 12.69 9.63 -3.81
CA ILE A 217 13.04 8.20 -3.98
C ILE A 217 12.63 7.63 -5.33
N ASN A 218 12.12 8.46 -6.25
CA ASN A 218 11.62 8.01 -7.57
C ASN A 218 10.70 6.79 -7.47
N ALA A 219 9.70 6.85 -6.59
CA ALA A 219 8.86 5.70 -6.29
C ALA A 219 7.95 5.32 -7.47
N ASP A 220 7.82 4.03 -7.77
CA ASP A 220 6.93 3.48 -8.81
C ASP A 220 5.52 3.20 -8.30
N MET A 221 5.38 3.02 -6.99
CA MET A 221 4.09 2.77 -6.33
C MET A 221 4.05 3.41 -4.95
N ILE A 222 2.96 4.13 -4.65
CA ILE A 222 2.75 4.77 -3.35
C ILE A 222 1.43 4.33 -2.72
N GLY A 223 1.54 3.62 -1.60
CA GLY A 223 0.41 3.20 -0.78
C GLY A 223 0.05 4.27 0.25
N ILE A 224 -1.11 4.92 0.09
CA ILE A 224 -1.64 5.90 1.02
C ILE A 224 -2.87 5.29 1.69
N GLY A 225 -2.87 5.22 3.00
CA GLY A 225 -4.00 4.67 3.75
C GLY A 225 -4.20 5.39 5.08
N PRO A 226 -5.46 5.59 5.49
CA PRO A 226 -5.74 6.13 6.81
C PRO A 226 -5.31 5.15 7.90
N PHE A 227 -4.79 5.69 9.00
CA PHE A 227 -4.60 4.94 10.23
C PHE A 227 -5.97 4.62 10.83
N ILE A 228 -6.20 3.36 11.14
CA ILE A 228 -7.42 2.89 11.82
C ILE A 228 -6.98 2.31 13.17
N PRO A 229 -7.38 2.89 14.30
CA PRO A 229 -7.05 2.37 15.63
C PRO A 229 -7.51 0.91 15.79
N ASN A 230 -6.66 0.10 16.41
CA ASN A 230 -6.94 -1.31 16.66
C ASN A 230 -6.89 -1.59 18.17
N GLU A 231 -7.93 -2.22 18.71
CA GLU A 231 -8.09 -2.52 20.14
C GLU A 231 -6.95 -3.38 20.71
N ASP A 232 -6.30 -4.19 19.89
CA ASP A 232 -5.15 -5.03 20.25
C ASP A 232 -3.80 -4.31 20.11
N THR A 233 -3.80 -2.99 20.01
CA THR A 233 -2.58 -2.18 19.86
C THR A 233 -2.49 -1.10 20.94
N PRO A 234 -1.30 -0.56 21.23
CA PRO A 234 -1.15 0.56 22.15
C PRO A 234 -1.92 1.83 21.72
N LEU A 235 -2.23 1.96 20.43
CA LEU A 235 -2.95 3.11 19.87
C LEU A 235 -4.47 2.92 19.81
N LYS A 236 -5.03 1.99 20.57
CA LYS A 236 -6.48 1.68 20.57
C LYS A 236 -7.40 2.86 20.86
N ASN A 237 -6.93 3.85 21.61
CA ASN A 237 -7.69 5.05 22.00
C ASN A 237 -7.26 6.29 21.21
N ALA A 238 -6.40 6.14 20.21
CA ALA A 238 -5.99 7.26 19.37
C ALA A 238 -7.09 7.64 18.38
N GLU A 239 -7.10 8.91 17.98
CA GLU A 239 -7.90 9.32 16.83
C GLU A 239 -7.36 8.64 15.55
N GLY A 240 -8.26 8.19 14.69
CA GLY A 240 -7.90 7.62 13.40
C GLY A 240 -7.66 8.69 12.33
N GLY A 241 -7.05 8.30 11.24
CA GLY A 241 -6.96 9.12 10.04
C GLY A 241 -8.31 9.27 9.36
N THR A 242 -8.50 10.38 8.64
CA THR A 242 -9.75 10.63 7.91
C THR A 242 -9.62 10.22 6.45
N LEU A 243 -10.75 9.80 5.85
CA LEU A 243 -10.81 9.52 4.41
C LEU A 243 -10.46 10.77 3.60
N THR A 244 -11.01 11.94 3.97
CA THR A 244 -10.77 13.20 3.27
C THR A 244 -9.30 13.55 3.19
N LEU A 245 -8.57 13.48 4.30
CA LEU A 245 -7.12 13.78 4.30
C LEU A 245 -6.34 12.76 3.47
N ALA A 246 -6.67 11.47 3.56
CA ALA A 246 -6.04 10.44 2.75
C ALA A 246 -6.27 10.66 1.24
N LEU A 247 -7.48 11.08 0.84
CA LEU A 247 -7.80 11.43 -0.56
C LEU A 247 -7.04 12.69 -1.02
N LYS A 248 -6.91 13.71 -0.17
CA LYS A 248 -6.11 14.92 -0.49
C LYS A 248 -4.65 14.57 -0.73
N VAL A 249 -4.05 13.78 0.17
CA VAL A 249 -2.66 13.30 0.03
C VAL A 249 -2.49 12.50 -1.26
N MET A 250 -3.43 11.61 -1.55
CA MET A 250 -3.44 10.82 -2.80
C MET A 250 -3.52 11.70 -4.04
N ALA A 251 -4.42 12.67 -4.05
CA ALA A 251 -4.62 13.58 -5.17
C ALA A 251 -3.38 14.46 -5.41
N ILE A 252 -2.78 15.02 -4.36
CA ILE A 252 -1.56 15.81 -4.46
C ILE A 252 -0.39 14.93 -4.95
N THR A 253 -0.27 13.71 -4.42
CA THR A 253 0.75 12.76 -4.88
C THR A 253 0.59 12.44 -6.37
N ARG A 254 -0.65 12.25 -6.86
CA ARG A 254 -0.92 12.03 -8.29
C ARG A 254 -0.53 13.23 -9.16
N LEU A 255 -0.79 14.44 -8.68
CA LEU A 255 -0.41 15.65 -9.41
C LEU A 255 1.11 15.80 -9.55
N LEU A 256 1.87 15.41 -8.51
CA LEU A 256 3.34 15.51 -8.49
C LEU A 256 4.04 14.32 -9.18
N LEU A 257 3.42 13.17 -9.15
CA LEU A 257 3.92 11.91 -9.71
C LEU A 257 2.84 11.30 -10.63
N PRO A 258 2.76 11.80 -11.88
CA PRO A 258 1.59 11.59 -12.73
C PRO A 258 1.45 10.14 -13.26
N ASP A 259 2.51 9.36 -13.29
CA ASP A 259 2.61 8.03 -13.92
C ASP A 259 2.80 6.87 -12.95
N ILE A 260 2.92 7.14 -11.62
CA ILE A 260 3.08 6.07 -10.62
C ILE A 260 1.81 5.28 -10.37
N ASN A 261 1.97 4.12 -9.75
CA ASN A 261 0.84 3.31 -9.29
C ASN A 261 0.38 3.73 -7.89
N ILE A 262 -0.90 4.08 -7.73
CA ILE A 262 -1.49 4.41 -6.43
C ILE A 262 -2.67 3.47 -6.17
N PRO A 263 -2.61 2.62 -5.12
CA PRO A 263 -3.70 1.73 -4.78
C PRO A 263 -4.84 2.45 -4.02
N ALA A 264 -6.08 2.16 -4.42
CA ALA A 264 -7.26 2.41 -3.62
C ALA A 264 -7.33 1.36 -2.50
N THR A 265 -6.87 1.73 -1.31
CA THR A 265 -6.67 0.78 -0.21
C THR A 265 -7.96 0.28 0.41
N THR A 266 -7.92 -0.94 0.97
CA THR A 266 -9.07 -1.51 1.69
C THR A 266 -9.44 -0.67 2.92
N ALA A 267 -8.47 -0.03 3.56
CA ALA A 267 -8.69 0.84 4.71
C ALA A 267 -9.64 2.02 4.39
N MET A 268 -9.55 2.59 3.19
CA MET A 268 -10.48 3.67 2.77
C MET A 268 -11.93 3.19 2.71
N GLU A 269 -12.17 1.98 2.20
CA GLU A 269 -13.50 1.38 2.15
C GLU A 269 -14.00 0.96 3.56
N SER A 270 -13.08 0.62 4.47
CA SER A 270 -13.44 0.32 5.87
C SER A 270 -13.85 1.56 6.64
N LEU A 271 -13.35 2.75 6.28
CA LEU A 271 -13.72 4.01 6.91
C LEU A 271 -15.06 4.56 6.40
N ALA A 272 -15.35 4.38 5.12
CA ALA A 272 -16.58 4.92 4.53
C ALA A 272 -17.06 4.06 3.36
N PRO A 273 -18.37 3.91 3.17
CA PRO A 273 -18.95 3.27 2.00
C PRO A 273 -18.40 3.91 0.71
N ASN A 274 -18.02 3.07 -0.25
CA ASN A 274 -17.42 3.51 -1.52
C ASN A 274 -16.09 4.28 -1.40
N GLY A 275 -15.36 4.17 -0.27
CA GLY A 275 -14.07 4.81 -0.07
C GLY A 275 -13.04 4.44 -1.15
N ARG A 276 -13.04 3.19 -1.66
CA ARG A 276 -12.20 2.79 -2.80
C ARG A 276 -12.62 3.46 -4.12
N ILE A 277 -13.91 3.66 -4.34
CA ILE A 277 -14.41 4.38 -5.52
C ILE A 277 -13.98 5.85 -5.46
N GLN A 278 -14.14 6.50 -4.31
CA GLN A 278 -13.66 7.86 -4.11
C GLN A 278 -12.14 7.97 -4.34
N ALA A 279 -11.37 7.00 -3.87
CA ALA A 279 -9.93 6.95 -4.13
C ALA A 279 -9.61 6.80 -5.63
N LEU A 280 -10.33 5.94 -6.35
CA LEU A 280 -10.19 5.83 -7.80
C LEU A 280 -10.52 7.14 -8.52
N GLN A 281 -11.49 7.91 -8.04
CA GLN A 281 -11.86 9.23 -8.58
C GLN A 281 -10.96 10.37 -8.07
N ALA A 282 -10.05 10.09 -7.12
CA ALA A 282 -9.05 11.03 -6.60
C ALA A 282 -7.61 10.70 -7.06
N GLY A 283 -7.46 9.92 -8.14
CA GLY A 283 -6.15 9.66 -8.76
C GLY A 283 -5.59 8.25 -8.57
N ALA A 284 -6.24 7.33 -7.84
CA ALA A 284 -5.81 5.94 -7.76
C ALA A 284 -6.06 5.18 -9.08
N ASN A 285 -5.22 4.16 -9.34
CA ASN A 285 -5.31 3.32 -10.54
C ASN A 285 -5.08 1.83 -10.27
N VAL A 286 -4.93 1.43 -9.02
CA VAL A 286 -4.69 0.03 -8.62
C VAL A 286 -5.69 -0.39 -7.56
N VAL A 287 -6.16 -1.64 -7.62
CA VAL A 287 -6.87 -2.30 -6.53
C VAL A 287 -6.22 -3.66 -6.27
N MET A 288 -6.12 -4.04 -5.00
CA MET A 288 -5.49 -5.30 -4.57
C MET A 288 -6.54 -6.21 -3.90
N PRO A 289 -7.34 -6.97 -4.68
CA PRO A 289 -8.26 -7.95 -4.11
C PRO A 289 -7.47 -9.09 -3.45
N ASN A 290 -7.92 -9.49 -2.26
CA ASN A 290 -7.33 -10.61 -1.54
C ASN A 290 -7.72 -11.93 -2.20
N VAL A 291 -6.74 -12.75 -2.54
CA VAL A 291 -6.91 -14.09 -3.14
C VAL A 291 -6.59 -15.22 -2.17
N THR A 292 -6.15 -14.92 -0.95
CA THR A 292 -6.05 -15.91 0.12
C THR A 292 -7.45 -16.44 0.46
N GLU A 293 -7.61 -17.74 0.65
CA GLU A 293 -8.90 -18.36 0.93
C GLU A 293 -9.07 -18.77 2.41
N GLY A 294 -10.32 -19.06 2.77
CA GLY A 294 -10.66 -19.63 4.07
C GLY A 294 -10.50 -18.66 5.24
N GLU A 295 -10.16 -19.23 6.40
CA GLU A 295 -10.02 -18.48 7.65
C GLU A 295 -8.84 -17.49 7.67
N TYR A 296 -7.83 -17.72 6.83
CA TYR A 296 -6.61 -16.90 6.80
C TYR A 296 -6.89 -15.42 6.59
N ARG A 297 -7.89 -15.09 5.74
CA ARG A 297 -8.28 -13.68 5.48
C ARG A 297 -8.73 -12.96 6.73
N LYS A 298 -9.46 -13.63 7.63
CA LYS A 298 -9.91 -13.09 8.91
C LYS A 298 -8.76 -12.93 9.89
N LEU A 299 -7.80 -13.84 9.83
CA LEU A 299 -6.64 -13.87 10.71
C LEU A 299 -5.55 -12.84 10.33
N TYR A 300 -5.61 -12.27 9.12
CA TYR A 300 -4.71 -11.17 8.73
C TYR A 300 -5.31 -9.81 9.13
N ALA A 301 -5.44 -9.60 10.43
CA ALA A 301 -6.14 -8.49 11.04
C ALA A 301 -5.21 -7.31 11.33
N LEU A 302 -4.81 -6.56 10.30
CA LEU A 302 -4.00 -5.34 10.44
C LEU A 302 -4.70 -4.27 11.27
N TYR A 303 -6.00 -4.12 11.06
CA TYR A 303 -6.90 -3.15 11.71
C TYR A 303 -8.31 -3.75 11.80
N PRO A 304 -9.18 -3.25 12.70
CA PRO A 304 -10.55 -3.74 12.85
C PRO A 304 -11.44 -3.33 11.66
N GLY A 305 -12.53 -4.05 11.47
CA GLY A 305 -13.49 -3.74 10.40
C GLY A 305 -12.95 -3.94 8.98
N LYS A 306 -11.86 -4.71 8.80
CA LYS A 306 -11.35 -5.07 7.47
C LYS A 306 -12.45 -5.75 6.67
N ILE A 307 -12.82 -5.16 5.54
CA ILE A 307 -13.90 -5.65 4.67
C ILE A 307 -13.49 -6.90 3.89
N CYS A 308 -14.47 -7.59 3.31
CA CYS A 308 -14.27 -8.74 2.42
C CYS A 308 -13.56 -9.94 3.08
N THR A 309 -13.57 -10.05 4.40
CA THR A 309 -12.90 -11.17 5.10
C THR A 309 -13.65 -12.48 5.03
N GLY A 310 -14.94 -12.46 4.73
CA GLY A 310 -15.80 -13.65 4.55
C GLY A 310 -16.06 -14.06 3.11
N ASP A 311 -15.59 -13.27 2.13
CA ASP A 311 -15.87 -13.49 0.71
C ASP A 311 -14.90 -14.49 0.07
N THR A 312 -15.36 -15.13 -1.01
CA THR A 312 -14.46 -15.90 -1.89
C THR A 312 -13.68 -14.95 -2.80
N PRO A 313 -12.47 -15.34 -3.29
CA PRO A 313 -11.73 -14.55 -4.26
C PRO A 313 -12.50 -14.23 -5.54
N ALA A 314 -13.31 -15.19 -6.03
CA ALA A 314 -14.17 -14.99 -7.20
C ALA A 314 -15.24 -13.92 -6.95
N HIS A 315 -15.93 -13.96 -5.80
CA HIS A 315 -16.90 -12.94 -5.42
C HIS A 315 -16.27 -11.57 -5.28
N CYS A 316 -15.13 -11.48 -4.59
CA CYS A 316 -14.38 -10.21 -4.46
C CYS A 316 -14.00 -9.62 -5.82
N ARG A 317 -13.55 -10.47 -6.76
CA ARG A 317 -13.21 -10.00 -8.12
C ARG A 317 -14.44 -9.47 -8.85
N GLY A 318 -15.56 -10.20 -8.83
CA GLY A 318 -16.82 -9.76 -9.45
C GLY A 318 -17.32 -8.43 -8.85
N CYS A 319 -17.35 -8.32 -7.53
CA CYS A 319 -17.79 -7.11 -6.83
C CYS A 319 -16.93 -5.90 -7.20
N ILE A 320 -15.59 -6.02 -7.15
CA ILE A 320 -14.71 -4.88 -7.48
C ILE A 320 -14.75 -4.54 -8.97
N THR A 321 -14.91 -5.53 -9.86
CA THR A 321 -15.13 -5.29 -11.29
C THR A 321 -16.38 -4.46 -11.51
N GLY A 322 -17.53 -4.84 -10.92
CA GLY A 322 -18.77 -4.07 -10.99
C GLY A 322 -18.61 -2.64 -10.48
N LYS A 323 -17.93 -2.44 -9.36
CA LYS A 323 -17.64 -1.10 -8.82
C LYS A 323 -16.78 -0.25 -9.77
N ILE A 324 -15.74 -0.83 -10.38
CA ILE A 324 -14.85 -0.13 -11.32
C ILE A 324 -15.62 0.26 -12.58
N THR A 325 -16.40 -0.66 -13.15
CA THR A 325 -17.18 -0.39 -14.35
C THR A 325 -18.31 0.62 -14.11
N SER A 326 -18.88 0.67 -12.90
CA SER A 326 -19.94 1.66 -12.57
C SER A 326 -19.48 3.12 -12.62
N ILE A 327 -18.16 3.36 -12.54
CA ILE A 327 -17.56 4.70 -12.71
C ILE A 327 -16.93 4.89 -14.09
N GLY A 328 -17.30 4.06 -15.08
CA GLY A 328 -16.86 4.17 -16.46
C GLY A 328 -15.41 3.72 -16.72
N ARG A 329 -14.75 3.01 -15.76
CA ARG A 329 -13.39 2.51 -15.93
C ARG A 329 -13.34 1.04 -16.37
N THR A 330 -12.21 0.63 -16.92
CA THR A 330 -11.91 -0.74 -17.38
C THR A 330 -10.92 -1.45 -16.46
N ILE A 331 -10.75 -2.77 -16.63
CA ILE A 331 -9.81 -3.63 -15.88
C ILE A 331 -8.85 -4.27 -16.88
#